data_55037d07839fe28732444156fd8592c2
#
_entry.id   55037d07839fe28732444156fd8592c2
#
_cell.length_a   1.000
_cell.length_b   1.000
_cell.length_c   1.000
_cell.angle_alpha   90.00
_cell.angle_beta   90.00
_cell.angle_gamma   90.00
#
_symmetry.space_group_name_H-M   'P 1'
#
loop_
_entity.id
_entity.type
_entity.pdbx_description
1 polymer ?
#
loop_
_entity_poly.entity_id
_entity_poly.type
_entity_poly.pdbx_seq_one_letter_code
_entity_poly.pdbx_strand_id
1 'polypeptide(L)'
;MRRLAPSLAALAALATVAGCFNPFSPRVLTERIITNAPSPTTPQKAVELFEWCWVHRGVDEYRELFTSDYVFISAGLDSAGNPSREIQARRDDEVQTAEHMFIGSAERPPAESITLLFDKSLKVFPDTRPGKNAKWHKQIRTTVDLKVRIDSGNTVEVTGNALFFLTRGDSAAIPSDLTLQPDSSRWWIDRWEDETLAGSELRASLLGAAPAGPAATAIVTRQTMAELKRMFDPRYAARRAP
;
A
#
# COMPACT_ATOMS: atom_id res chain seq x y z
N MET A 1 -61.79 -13.20 48.13
CA MET A 1 -60.91 -12.21 47.57
C MET A 1 -59.65 -12.95 47.05
N ARG A 2 -59.58 -13.25 45.75
CA ARG A 2 -58.51 -13.99 45.12
C ARG A 2 -57.48 -13.06 44.45
N ARG A 3 -56.24 -13.19 44.86
CA ARG A 3 -55.08 -12.43 44.32
C ARG A 3 -54.78 -12.90 42.93
N LEU A 4 -54.92 -12.05 41.91
CA LEU A 4 -54.46 -12.23 40.53
C LEU A 4 -53.44 -11.14 40.17
N ALA A 5 -52.19 -11.29 40.55
CA ALA A 5 -51.21 -10.31 40.19
C ALA A 5 -49.72 -10.81 40.10
N PRO A 6 -49.39 -11.98 39.51
CA PRO A 6 -48.02 -12.12 39.05
C PRO A 6 -47.82 -12.38 37.55
N SER A 7 -48.89 -12.45 36.74
CA SER A 7 -48.75 -12.85 35.33
C SER A 7 -48.40 -11.75 34.35
N LEU A 8 -48.53 -10.46 34.69
CA LEU A 8 -48.22 -9.34 33.81
C LEU A 8 -46.75 -8.93 33.82
N ALA A 9 -46.03 -9.20 34.91
CA ALA A 9 -44.59 -8.84 34.97
C ALA A 9 -43.69 -9.79 34.15
N ALA A 10 -44.12 -11.03 33.93
CA ALA A 10 -43.34 -11.99 33.13
C ALA A 10 -43.42 -11.74 31.62
N LEU A 11 -44.49 -11.11 31.13
CA LEU A 11 -44.64 -10.81 29.71
C LEU A 11 -43.81 -9.59 29.27
N ALA A 12 -43.59 -8.65 30.20
CA ALA A 12 -42.76 -7.43 29.89
C ALA A 12 -41.27 -7.73 29.82
N ALA A 13 -40.77 -8.76 30.50
CA ALA A 13 -39.36 -9.15 30.48
C ALA A 13 -38.92 -9.86 29.19
N LEU A 14 -39.85 -10.52 28.46
CA LEU A 14 -39.52 -11.19 27.21
C LEU A 14 -39.44 -10.26 26.01
N ALA A 15 -40.02 -9.07 26.08
CA ALA A 15 -40.02 -8.10 24.95
C ALA A 15 -38.71 -7.30 24.81
N THR A 16 -37.84 -7.29 25.83
CA THR A 16 -36.61 -6.51 25.83
C THR A 16 -35.39 -7.21 25.22
N VAL A 17 -35.46 -8.50 24.94
CA VAL A 17 -34.35 -9.28 24.36
C VAL A 17 -34.37 -9.31 22.82
N ALA A 18 -35.50 -8.96 22.20
CA ALA A 18 -35.65 -8.99 20.73
C ALA A 18 -35.10 -7.78 19.98
N GLY A 19 -34.56 -6.78 20.69
CA GLY A 19 -34.15 -5.48 20.11
C GLY A 19 -32.78 -5.38 19.50
N CYS A 20 -31.93 -6.42 19.53
CA CYS A 20 -30.53 -6.32 19.08
C CYS A 20 -30.22 -7.03 17.76
N PHE A 21 -31.20 -7.48 17.01
CA PHE A 21 -30.98 -8.03 15.68
C PHE A 21 -31.31 -6.95 14.64
N ASN A 22 -30.28 -6.18 14.24
CA ASN A 22 -30.40 -5.27 13.09
C ASN A 22 -30.09 -6.06 11.79
N PRO A 23 -31.12 -6.46 11.01
CA PRO A 23 -30.89 -7.22 9.78
C PRO A 23 -30.21 -6.41 8.67
N PHE A 24 -30.07 -5.08 8.89
CA PHE A 24 -29.41 -4.15 7.99
C PHE A 24 -28.02 -3.73 8.48
N SER A 25 -27.48 -4.37 9.53
CA SER A 25 -26.08 -4.16 9.85
C SER A 25 -25.28 -4.61 8.64
N PRO A 26 -24.50 -3.73 7.98
CA PRO A 26 -23.63 -4.17 6.92
C PRO A 26 -22.70 -5.22 7.53
N ARG A 27 -22.76 -6.44 7.02
CA ARG A 27 -21.73 -7.43 7.32
C ARG A 27 -20.45 -6.79 6.80
N VAL A 28 -19.63 -6.26 7.69
CA VAL A 28 -18.24 -6.01 7.38
C VAL A 28 -17.74 -7.38 6.92
N LEU A 29 -17.55 -7.51 5.60
CA LEU A 29 -16.84 -8.65 5.05
C LEU A 29 -15.50 -8.57 5.76
N THR A 30 -15.30 -9.43 6.75
CA THR A 30 -14.00 -9.63 7.37
C THR A 30 -13.11 -10.00 6.20
N GLU A 31 -12.31 -9.03 5.75
CA GLU A 31 -11.32 -9.29 4.72
C GLU A 31 -10.61 -10.56 5.15
N ARG A 32 -10.57 -11.54 4.26
CA ARG A 32 -9.87 -12.78 4.52
C ARG A 32 -8.43 -12.40 4.77
N ILE A 33 -8.05 -12.31 6.03
CA ILE A 33 -6.66 -12.05 6.42
C ILE A 33 -5.88 -13.21 5.82
N ILE A 34 -5.19 -12.94 4.71
CA ILE A 34 -4.25 -13.89 4.12
C ILE A 34 -3.07 -13.89 5.08
N THR A 35 -3.09 -14.81 6.02
CA THR A 35 -2.05 -14.95 7.06
C THR A 35 -0.71 -15.40 6.49
N ASN A 36 -0.73 -16.04 5.32
CA ASN A 36 0.47 -16.51 4.63
C ASN A 36 0.77 -15.60 3.43
N ALA A 37 2.04 -15.24 3.27
CA ALA A 37 2.52 -14.48 2.12
C ALA A 37 2.15 -15.19 0.80
N PRO A 38 1.56 -14.48 -0.19
CA PRO A 38 1.31 -15.05 -1.51
C PRO A 38 2.61 -15.50 -2.17
N SER A 39 2.60 -16.66 -2.81
CA SER A 39 3.75 -17.10 -3.61
C SER A 39 3.70 -16.41 -4.99
N PRO A 40 4.76 -15.71 -5.46
CA PRO A 40 4.76 -14.93 -6.70
C PRO A 40 4.87 -15.79 -7.96
N THR A 41 3.97 -16.77 -8.13
CA THR A 41 3.94 -17.71 -9.27
C THR A 41 3.19 -17.16 -10.49
N THR A 42 2.52 -16.03 -10.36
CA THR A 42 1.90 -15.28 -11.46
C THR A 42 2.20 -13.79 -11.31
N PRO A 43 2.08 -12.96 -12.36
CA PRO A 43 2.25 -11.52 -12.25
C PRO A 43 1.33 -10.90 -11.18
N GLN A 44 0.06 -11.33 -11.13
CA GLN A 44 -0.89 -10.84 -10.13
C GLN A 44 -0.43 -11.18 -8.71
N LYS A 45 0.02 -12.43 -8.49
CA LYS A 45 0.49 -12.85 -7.17
C LYS A 45 1.76 -12.14 -6.72
N ALA A 46 2.60 -11.69 -7.64
CA ALA A 46 3.75 -10.85 -7.29
C ALA A 46 3.29 -9.46 -6.80
N VAL A 47 2.26 -8.86 -7.42
CA VAL A 47 1.69 -7.59 -6.97
C VAL A 47 0.87 -7.78 -5.67
N GLU A 48 0.14 -8.89 -5.52
CA GLU A 48 -0.54 -9.25 -4.27
C GLU A 48 0.48 -9.46 -3.11
N LEU A 49 1.64 -10.05 -3.40
CA LEU A 49 2.71 -10.18 -2.41
C LEU A 49 3.29 -8.82 -2.03
N PHE A 50 3.44 -7.90 -2.98
CA PHE A 50 3.84 -6.52 -2.70
C PHE A 50 2.86 -5.83 -1.72
N GLU A 51 1.55 -5.90 -2.00
CA GLU A 51 0.51 -5.38 -1.12
C GLU A 51 0.57 -6.04 0.28
N TRP A 52 0.71 -7.35 0.31
CA TRP A 52 0.83 -8.12 1.55
C TRP A 52 2.04 -7.67 2.39
N CYS A 53 3.21 -7.47 1.76
CA CYS A 53 4.42 -7.01 2.44
C CYS A 53 4.22 -5.65 3.13
N TRP A 54 3.53 -4.73 2.48
CA TRP A 54 3.23 -3.42 3.05
C TRP A 54 2.29 -3.52 4.26
N VAL A 55 1.24 -4.32 4.16
CA VAL A 55 0.24 -4.48 5.23
C VAL A 55 0.81 -5.27 6.41
N HIS A 56 1.63 -6.29 6.15
CA HIS A 56 2.17 -7.20 7.18
C HIS A 56 3.62 -6.87 7.57
N ARG A 57 4.22 -5.85 6.92
CA ARG A 57 5.61 -5.44 7.18
C ARG A 57 6.63 -6.55 6.90
N GLY A 58 6.38 -7.33 5.86
CA GLY A 58 7.23 -8.46 5.45
C GLY A 58 8.48 -7.98 4.73
N VAL A 59 9.54 -7.66 5.48
CA VAL A 59 10.80 -7.11 4.93
C VAL A 59 11.51 -8.13 4.05
N ASP A 60 11.58 -9.38 4.50
CA ASP A 60 12.29 -10.43 3.78
C ASP A 60 11.58 -10.77 2.46
N GLU A 61 10.27 -10.95 2.50
CA GLU A 61 9.46 -11.17 1.31
C GLU A 61 9.51 -9.97 0.36
N TYR A 62 9.56 -8.75 0.90
CA TYR A 62 9.69 -7.52 0.10
C TYR A 62 11.03 -7.47 -0.62
N ARG A 63 12.12 -7.79 0.07
CA ARG A 63 13.48 -7.87 -0.49
C ARG A 63 13.58 -8.88 -1.64
N GLU A 64 12.85 -9.98 -1.52
CA GLU A 64 12.79 -11.05 -2.52
C GLU A 64 11.88 -10.76 -3.72
N LEU A 65 11.15 -9.64 -3.74
CA LEU A 65 10.26 -9.30 -4.84
C LEU A 65 10.95 -8.66 -6.04
N PHE A 66 12.10 -8.02 -5.83
CA PHE A 66 12.71 -7.15 -6.82
C PHE A 66 13.90 -7.81 -7.52
N THR A 67 14.04 -7.49 -8.82
CA THR A 67 15.25 -7.85 -9.58
C THR A 67 16.46 -7.03 -9.11
N SER A 68 17.67 -7.50 -9.45
CA SER A 68 18.92 -6.79 -9.15
C SER A 68 18.99 -5.39 -9.81
N ASP A 69 18.36 -5.23 -10.96
CA ASP A 69 18.31 -3.99 -11.76
C ASP A 69 17.02 -3.18 -11.54
N TYR A 70 16.24 -3.53 -10.53
CA TYR A 70 14.99 -2.83 -10.19
C TYR A 70 15.17 -1.32 -10.08
N VAL A 71 14.16 -0.59 -10.56
CA VAL A 71 14.06 0.86 -10.41
C VAL A 71 12.66 1.29 -10.00
N PHE A 72 12.60 2.23 -9.04
CA PHE A 72 11.40 3.00 -8.73
C PHE A 72 11.47 4.35 -9.44
N ILE A 73 10.44 4.68 -10.20
CA ILE A 73 10.35 5.90 -10.99
C ILE A 73 9.11 6.67 -10.55
N SER A 74 9.25 7.95 -10.22
CA SER A 74 8.10 8.84 -10.04
C SER A 74 7.81 9.60 -11.33
N ALA A 75 6.53 9.71 -11.67
CA ALA A 75 6.05 10.70 -12.62
C ALA A 75 5.92 12.04 -11.90
N GLY A 76 6.34 13.12 -12.54
CA GLY A 76 6.29 14.47 -12.02
C GLY A 76 6.37 15.50 -13.12
N LEU A 77 6.48 16.75 -12.74
CA LEU A 77 6.81 17.85 -13.64
C LEU A 77 8.25 18.30 -13.37
N ASP A 78 8.99 18.60 -14.42
CA ASP A 78 10.28 19.24 -14.29
C ASP A 78 10.14 20.73 -13.88
N SER A 79 11.26 21.42 -13.67
CA SER A 79 11.27 22.84 -13.30
C SER A 79 10.62 23.76 -14.34
N ALA A 80 10.41 23.29 -15.56
CA ALA A 80 9.75 24.01 -16.66
C ALA A 80 8.26 23.62 -16.80
N GLY A 81 7.76 22.69 -15.95
CA GLY A 81 6.37 22.23 -15.98
C GLY A 81 6.10 21.13 -17.02
N ASN A 82 7.13 20.52 -17.61
CA ASN A 82 6.95 19.42 -18.53
C ASN A 82 6.88 18.09 -17.77
N PRO A 83 6.11 17.09 -18.26
CA PRO A 83 6.12 15.75 -17.68
C PRO A 83 7.55 15.19 -17.64
N SER A 84 7.99 14.82 -16.46
CA SER A 84 9.28 14.19 -16.23
C SER A 84 9.11 12.85 -15.52
N ARG A 85 10.08 11.96 -15.73
CA ARG A 85 10.16 10.67 -15.07
C ARG A 85 11.55 10.53 -14.48
N GLU A 86 11.63 10.48 -13.16
CA GLU A 86 12.89 10.43 -12.44
C GLU A 86 13.04 9.12 -11.69
N ILE A 87 14.22 8.51 -11.78
CA ILE A 87 14.58 7.37 -10.94
C ILE A 87 14.77 7.88 -9.52
N GLN A 88 13.88 7.49 -8.62
CA GLN A 88 13.90 7.90 -7.21
C GLN A 88 14.69 6.90 -6.35
N ALA A 89 14.63 5.60 -6.68
CA ALA A 89 15.31 4.57 -5.93
C ALA A 89 15.71 3.39 -6.84
N ARG A 90 16.80 2.74 -6.48
CA ARG A 90 17.18 1.40 -6.94
C ARG A 90 16.79 0.36 -5.88
N ARG A 91 16.98 -0.91 -6.18
CA ARG A 91 16.57 -2.01 -5.31
C ARG A 91 16.99 -1.83 -3.84
N ASP A 92 18.26 -1.57 -3.59
CA ASP A 92 18.77 -1.47 -2.22
C ASP A 92 18.19 -0.27 -1.48
N ASP A 93 18.07 0.87 -2.14
CA ASP A 93 17.40 2.06 -1.59
C ASP A 93 15.93 1.80 -1.29
N GLU A 94 15.25 1.07 -2.20
CA GLU A 94 13.83 0.69 -2.06
C GLU A 94 13.61 -0.19 -0.85
N VAL A 95 14.42 -1.25 -0.73
CA VAL A 95 14.35 -2.21 0.37
C VAL A 95 14.66 -1.52 1.71
N GLN A 96 15.72 -0.71 1.76
CA GLN A 96 16.11 0.01 2.97
C GLN A 96 15.04 1.02 3.41
N THR A 97 14.44 1.74 2.46
CA THR A 97 13.35 2.69 2.76
C THR A 97 12.14 1.96 3.32
N ALA A 98 11.76 0.82 2.72
CA ALA A 98 10.67 0.00 3.24
C ALA A 98 10.99 -0.58 4.62
N GLU A 99 12.20 -1.07 4.84
CA GLU A 99 12.65 -1.57 6.14
C GLU A 99 12.51 -0.51 7.22
N HIS A 100 12.97 0.73 6.98
CA HIS A 100 12.80 1.84 7.93
C HIS A 100 11.33 2.18 8.19
N MET A 101 10.47 2.07 7.19
CA MET A 101 9.04 2.31 7.35
C MET A 101 8.36 1.18 8.13
N PHE A 102 8.75 -0.07 7.87
CA PHE A 102 8.09 -1.26 8.43
C PHE A 102 8.53 -1.55 9.87
N ILE A 103 9.82 -1.52 10.14
CA ILE A 103 10.40 -1.91 11.43
C ILE A 103 11.16 -0.78 12.15
N GLY A 104 11.35 0.36 11.46
CA GLY A 104 12.03 1.53 12.01
C GLY A 104 13.55 1.51 11.83
N SER A 105 14.20 2.57 12.32
CA SER A 105 15.65 2.74 12.36
C SER A 105 16.08 3.29 13.71
N ALA A 106 17.39 3.44 13.92
CA ALA A 106 17.92 4.07 15.13
C ALA A 106 17.44 5.52 15.31
N GLU A 107 17.15 6.21 14.20
CA GLU A 107 16.77 7.63 14.20
C GLU A 107 15.25 7.84 14.14
N ARG A 108 14.50 6.82 13.75
CA ARG A 108 13.07 6.94 13.53
C ARG A 108 12.31 5.66 13.87
N PRO A 109 11.22 5.75 14.64
CA PRO A 109 10.34 4.62 14.88
C PRO A 109 9.64 4.20 13.57
N PRO A 110 9.16 2.95 13.48
CA PRO A 110 8.35 2.49 12.34
C PRO A 110 7.05 3.28 12.25
N ALA A 111 6.40 3.22 11.10
CA ALA A 111 5.04 3.71 10.96
C ALA A 111 4.11 2.97 11.95
N GLU A 112 3.17 3.67 12.61
CA GLU A 112 2.24 3.05 13.55
C GLU A 112 1.31 2.05 12.87
N SER A 113 0.78 2.41 11.68
CA SER A 113 -0.02 1.52 10.85
C SER A 113 0.18 1.80 9.37
N ILE A 114 0.03 0.77 8.57
CA ILE A 114 0.10 0.83 7.11
C ILE A 114 -1.10 0.06 6.56
N THR A 115 -1.86 0.69 5.68
CA THR A 115 -2.95 0.06 4.93
C THR A 115 -2.73 0.39 3.47
N LEU A 116 -2.52 -0.62 2.65
CA LEU A 116 -2.38 -0.51 1.20
C LEU A 116 -3.45 -1.34 0.55
N LEU A 117 -4.16 -0.78 -0.41
CA LEU A 117 -5.17 -1.46 -1.20
C LEU A 117 -4.91 -1.21 -2.68
N PHE A 118 -4.90 -2.29 -3.44
CA PHE A 118 -4.90 -2.29 -4.90
C PHE A 118 -6.26 -2.71 -5.45
N ASP A 119 -6.43 -2.61 -6.78
CA ASP A 119 -7.61 -3.14 -7.44
C ASP A 119 -7.76 -4.64 -7.18
N LYS A 120 -8.96 -5.09 -6.86
CA LYS A 120 -9.26 -6.51 -6.64
C LYS A 120 -9.06 -7.38 -7.90
N SER A 121 -9.11 -6.76 -9.08
CA SER A 121 -8.96 -7.43 -10.37
C SER A 121 -7.76 -6.86 -11.11
N LEU A 122 -6.58 -7.40 -10.83
CA LEU A 122 -5.34 -7.01 -11.48
C LEU A 122 -5.30 -7.52 -12.93
N LYS A 123 -5.37 -6.60 -13.89
CA LYS A 123 -5.29 -6.92 -15.32
C LYS A 123 -3.85 -6.97 -15.78
N VAL A 124 -3.46 -8.09 -16.40
CA VAL A 124 -2.11 -8.33 -16.91
C VAL A 124 -2.05 -8.03 -18.39
N PHE A 125 -1.09 -7.21 -18.77
CA PHE A 125 -0.80 -6.86 -20.16
C PHE A 125 0.63 -7.26 -20.52
N PRO A 126 0.95 -7.45 -21.82
CA PRO A 126 2.33 -7.54 -22.26
C PRO A 126 3.10 -6.26 -21.90
N ASP A 127 4.37 -6.40 -21.52
CA ASP A 127 5.28 -5.26 -21.40
C ASP A 127 5.66 -4.80 -22.82
N THR A 128 5.33 -3.55 -23.16
CA THR A 128 5.54 -2.96 -24.47
C THR A 128 6.86 -2.21 -24.61
N ARG A 129 7.69 -2.19 -23.57
CA ARG A 129 8.99 -1.52 -23.60
C ARG A 129 9.91 -2.19 -24.64
N PRO A 130 10.78 -1.42 -25.31
CA PRO A 130 11.75 -1.98 -26.27
C PRO A 130 12.60 -3.10 -25.65
N GLY A 131 12.81 -4.18 -26.38
CA GLY A 131 13.64 -5.32 -25.96
C GLY A 131 12.96 -6.30 -24.99
N LYS A 132 11.71 -6.05 -24.58
CA LYS A 132 10.96 -6.95 -23.70
C LYS A 132 10.15 -7.97 -24.50
N ASN A 133 10.13 -9.20 -24.03
CA ASN A 133 9.39 -10.31 -24.66
C ASN A 133 8.06 -10.49 -23.94
N ALA A 134 6.94 -10.38 -24.67
CA ALA A 134 5.60 -10.48 -24.14
C ALA A 134 5.27 -11.79 -23.39
N LYS A 135 6.04 -12.87 -23.63
CA LYS A 135 5.88 -14.13 -22.90
C LYS A 135 6.44 -14.05 -21.48
N TRP A 136 7.57 -13.37 -21.31
CA TRP A 136 8.34 -13.33 -20.07
C TRP A 136 8.25 -12.03 -19.31
N HIS A 137 7.74 -10.97 -19.98
CA HIS A 137 7.61 -9.64 -19.38
C HIS A 137 6.17 -9.19 -19.45
N LYS A 138 5.66 -8.75 -18.33
CA LYS A 138 4.28 -8.29 -18.16
C LYS A 138 4.23 -6.94 -17.48
N GLN A 139 3.10 -6.26 -17.62
CA GLN A 139 2.81 -5.06 -16.86
C GLN A 139 1.43 -5.15 -16.22
N ILE A 140 1.30 -4.55 -15.07
CA ILE A 140 0.04 -4.41 -14.33
C ILE A 140 -0.08 -2.95 -13.91
N ARG A 141 -1.17 -2.30 -14.32
CA ARG A 141 -1.57 -1.01 -13.79
C ARG A 141 -2.70 -1.21 -12.81
N THR A 142 -2.59 -0.60 -11.63
CA THR A 142 -3.58 -0.70 -10.57
C THR A 142 -3.76 0.64 -9.89
N THR A 143 -4.94 0.89 -9.30
CA THR A 143 -5.14 2.01 -8.40
C THR A 143 -4.38 1.77 -7.09
N VAL A 144 -4.03 2.86 -6.42
CA VAL A 144 -3.38 2.87 -5.11
C VAL A 144 -4.25 3.64 -4.14
N ASP A 145 -4.62 3.00 -3.04
CA ASP A 145 -5.13 3.66 -1.83
C ASP A 145 -4.24 3.24 -0.66
N LEU A 146 -3.31 4.12 -0.30
CA LEU A 146 -2.35 3.87 0.77
C LEU A 146 -2.54 4.88 1.88
N LYS A 147 -2.64 4.38 3.12
CA LYS A 147 -2.66 5.18 4.34
C LYS A 147 -1.56 4.72 5.27
N VAL A 148 -0.69 5.65 5.61
CA VAL A 148 0.41 5.42 6.55
C VAL A 148 0.25 6.35 7.73
N ARG A 149 -0.01 5.79 8.90
CA ARG A 149 0.00 6.54 10.14
C ARG A 149 1.43 6.59 10.68
N ILE A 150 1.98 7.78 10.68
CA ILE A 150 3.36 8.01 11.13
C ILE A 150 3.42 8.02 12.66
N ASP A 151 2.47 8.73 13.28
CA ASP A 151 2.31 8.88 14.72
C ASP A 151 0.84 9.19 15.06
N SER A 152 0.51 9.35 16.32
CA SER A 152 -0.85 9.59 16.82
C SER A 152 -1.55 10.82 16.21
N GLY A 153 -0.79 11.77 15.64
CA GLY A 153 -1.31 13.01 15.07
C GLY A 153 -1.21 13.11 13.55
N ASN A 154 -0.38 12.28 12.91
CA ASN A 154 -0.01 12.45 11.50
C ASN A 154 -0.29 11.21 10.68
N THR A 155 -1.16 11.34 9.69
CA THR A 155 -1.45 10.31 8.69
C THR A 155 -1.13 10.85 7.30
N VAL A 156 -0.41 10.06 6.51
CA VAL A 156 -0.15 10.33 5.09
C VAL A 156 -1.07 9.44 4.25
N GLU A 157 -1.78 10.07 3.33
CA GLU A 157 -2.58 9.39 2.30
C GLU A 157 -1.93 9.55 0.93
N VAL A 158 -1.79 8.44 0.21
CA VAL A 158 -1.29 8.39 -1.16
C VAL A 158 -2.33 7.73 -2.04
N THR A 159 -2.81 8.44 -3.06
CA THR A 159 -3.82 7.94 -3.99
C THR A 159 -3.39 8.19 -5.44
N GLY A 160 -3.84 7.34 -6.35
CA GLY A 160 -3.51 7.45 -7.77
C GLY A 160 -3.33 6.10 -8.41
N ASN A 161 -2.33 5.95 -9.28
CA ASN A 161 -2.04 4.68 -9.92
C ASN A 161 -0.59 4.25 -9.69
N ALA A 162 -0.37 2.95 -9.76
CA ALA A 162 0.93 2.31 -9.85
C ALA A 162 0.99 1.46 -11.13
N LEU A 163 2.12 1.51 -11.82
CA LEU A 163 2.41 0.66 -12.96
C LEU A 163 3.60 -0.22 -12.63
N PHE A 164 3.35 -1.51 -12.46
CA PHE A 164 4.37 -2.51 -12.21
C PHE A 164 4.77 -3.19 -13.50
N PHE A 165 6.06 -3.32 -13.73
CA PHE A 165 6.64 -4.15 -14.78
C PHE A 165 7.29 -5.37 -14.13
N LEU A 166 6.99 -6.53 -14.69
CA LEU A 166 7.36 -7.81 -14.11
C LEU A 166 8.08 -8.68 -15.12
N THR A 167 9.09 -9.38 -14.64
CA THR A 167 9.83 -10.39 -15.39
C THR A 167 9.70 -11.76 -14.77
N ARG A 168 9.78 -12.81 -15.58
CA ARG A 168 9.64 -14.19 -15.13
C ARG A 168 10.96 -14.92 -15.21
N GLY A 169 11.36 -15.56 -14.11
CA GLY A 169 12.33 -16.65 -14.09
C GLY A 169 13.71 -16.35 -14.67
N ASP A 170 14.12 -15.07 -14.73
CA ASP A 170 15.44 -14.70 -15.20
C ASP A 170 16.47 -14.86 -14.08
N SER A 171 17.34 -15.86 -14.19
CA SER A 171 18.40 -16.11 -13.20
C SER A 171 19.40 -14.95 -13.10
N ALA A 172 19.62 -14.20 -14.17
CA ALA A 172 20.48 -13.02 -14.17
C ALA A 172 19.85 -11.84 -13.39
N ALA A 173 18.54 -11.86 -13.22
CA ALA A 173 17.81 -10.84 -12.46
C ALA A 173 17.76 -11.12 -10.95
N ILE A 174 18.20 -12.31 -10.49
CA ILE A 174 18.23 -12.65 -9.06
C ILE A 174 19.35 -11.85 -8.39
N PRO A 175 19.03 -11.05 -7.36
CA PRO A 175 20.03 -10.32 -6.61
C PRO A 175 21.04 -11.24 -5.93
N SER A 176 22.31 -10.85 -5.94
CA SER A 176 23.41 -11.67 -5.42
C SER A 176 23.39 -11.84 -3.89
N ASP A 177 22.66 -10.97 -3.18
CA ASP A 177 22.45 -11.06 -1.73
C ASP A 177 21.39 -12.10 -1.34
N LEU A 178 20.63 -12.61 -2.31
CA LEU A 178 19.62 -13.64 -2.07
C LEU A 178 20.20 -15.04 -2.36
N THR A 179 19.94 -15.97 -1.46
CA THR A 179 20.31 -17.39 -1.62
C THR A 179 19.25 -18.20 -2.37
N LEU A 180 18.39 -17.51 -3.15
CA LEU A 180 17.30 -18.13 -3.88
C LEU A 180 17.83 -18.95 -5.07
N GLN A 181 17.29 -20.14 -5.24
CA GLN A 181 17.54 -20.94 -6.43
C GLN A 181 16.76 -20.38 -7.63
N PRO A 182 17.32 -20.48 -8.86
CA PRO A 182 16.60 -20.12 -10.06
C PRO A 182 15.26 -20.88 -10.15
N ASP A 183 14.17 -20.15 -10.25
CA ASP A 183 12.82 -20.69 -10.38
C ASP A 183 12.13 -20.05 -11.58
N SER A 184 11.98 -20.84 -12.65
CA SER A 184 11.33 -20.40 -13.89
C SER A 184 9.83 -20.08 -13.74
N SER A 185 9.21 -20.43 -12.61
CA SER A 185 7.83 -20.10 -12.31
C SER A 185 7.66 -18.77 -11.58
N ARG A 186 8.73 -18.29 -10.92
CA ARG A 186 8.71 -17.09 -10.11
C ARG A 186 8.66 -15.83 -10.96
N TRP A 187 7.83 -14.87 -10.54
CA TRP A 187 7.75 -13.53 -11.11
C TRP A 187 8.40 -12.52 -10.17
N TRP A 188 9.10 -11.56 -10.77
CA TRP A 188 9.85 -10.50 -10.11
C TRP A 188 9.36 -9.15 -10.61
N ILE A 189 9.44 -8.11 -9.78
CA ILE A 189 9.19 -6.73 -10.18
C ILE A 189 10.53 -6.13 -10.64
N ASP A 190 10.63 -5.74 -11.91
CA ASP A 190 11.81 -5.09 -12.48
C ASP A 190 11.71 -3.57 -12.48
N ARG A 191 10.47 -3.04 -12.39
CA ARG A 191 10.23 -1.61 -12.35
C ARG A 191 8.88 -1.31 -11.71
N TRP A 192 8.86 -0.23 -10.94
CA TRP A 192 7.63 0.40 -10.47
C TRP A 192 7.61 1.86 -10.92
N GLU A 193 6.58 2.27 -11.68
CA GLU A 193 6.31 3.65 -12.02
C GLU A 193 5.16 4.16 -11.16
N ASP A 194 5.44 5.24 -10.42
CA ASP A 194 4.49 5.91 -9.54
C ASP A 194 3.75 6.99 -10.33
N GLU A 195 2.44 6.86 -10.41
CA GLU A 195 1.53 7.84 -11.01
C GLU A 195 0.57 8.39 -9.95
N THR A 196 1.02 8.49 -8.69
CA THR A 196 0.23 9.04 -7.59
C THR A 196 0.20 10.57 -7.66
N LEU A 197 -0.89 11.16 -7.17
CA LEU A 197 -1.14 12.59 -7.30
C LEU A 197 -0.77 13.33 -6.01
N ALA A 198 -0.03 14.42 -6.13
CA ALA A 198 0.20 15.33 -5.01
C ALA A 198 -1.09 16.05 -4.61
N GLY A 199 -1.26 16.28 -3.30
CA GLY A 199 -2.48 16.90 -2.77
C GLY A 199 -2.82 18.30 -3.29
N SER A 200 -1.88 18.99 -3.94
CA SER A 200 -2.10 20.29 -4.58
C SER A 200 -2.98 20.21 -5.85
N GLU A 201 -2.88 19.12 -6.61
CA GLU A 201 -3.68 18.94 -7.84
C GLU A 201 -5.14 18.59 -7.55
N LEU A 202 -5.39 17.89 -6.43
CA LEU A 202 -6.75 17.60 -5.98
C LEU A 202 -7.46 18.82 -5.35
N ARG A 203 -6.72 19.78 -4.78
CA ARG A 203 -7.32 21.02 -4.23
C ARG A 203 -7.97 21.89 -5.31
N ALA A 204 -7.43 21.88 -6.52
CA ALA A 204 -8.04 22.62 -7.65
C ALA A 204 -9.39 22.03 -8.08
N SER A 205 -9.63 20.74 -7.83
CA SER A 205 -10.89 20.05 -8.19
C SER A 205 -11.97 20.06 -7.11
N LEU A 206 -11.65 20.38 -5.85
CA LEU A 206 -12.56 20.23 -4.70
C LEU A 206 -12.80 21.53 -3.90
N LEU A 207 -12.51 22.70 -4.44
CA LEU A 207 -12.85 23.99 -3.79
C LEU A 207 -14.36 24.21 -3.75
N GLY A 208 -15.03 23.59 -2.76
CA GLY A 208 -16.46 23.74 -2.54
C GLY A 208 -16.95 23.57 -1.10
N ALA A 209 -16.17 23.08 -0.15
CA ALA A 209 -16.67 22.93 1.23
C ALA A 209 -15.55 22.97 2.27
N ALA A 210 -15.51 24.04 3.06
CA ALA A 210 -14.79 24.10 4.33
C ALA A 210 -15.72 23.62 5.46
N PRO A 211 -15.30 22.68 6.34
CA PRO A 211 -15.98 22.47 7.63
C PRO A 211 -15.28 23.23 8.74
N ALA A 212 -16.05 23.99 9.47
CA ALA A 212 -15.64 24.63 10.72
C ALA A 212 -15.93 23.70 11.91
N GLY A 213 -14.96 23.56 12.83
CA GLY A 213 -15.16 22.97 14.14
C GLY A 213 -13.86 22.56 14.83
N PRO A 214 -13.64 22.89 16.13
CA PRO A 214 -12.40 22.58 16.83
C PRO A 214 -12.53 21.20 17.52
N ALA A 215 -11.91 20.21 16.94
CA ALA A 215 -11.47 18.98 17.62
C ALA A 215 -10.02 18.77 17.25
N ALA A 216 -9.20 18.20 18.15
CA ALA A 216 -7.81 17.89 17.87
C ALA A 216 -7.76 16.99 16.63
N THR A 217 -7.66 17.61 15.47
CA THR A 217 -7.84 16.98 14.17
C THR A 217 -6.53 16.32 13.83
N ALA A 218 -6.52 15.00 13.76
CA ALA A 218 -5.42 14.27 13.14
C ALA A 218 -5.14 14.90 11.78
N ILE A 219 -3.90 15.33 11.57
CA ILE A 219 -3.49 15.96 10.31
C ILE A 219 -3.38 14.87 9.26
N VAL A 220 -4.28 14.90 8.28
CA VAL A 220 -4.20 14.04 7.11
C VAL A 220 -3.52 14.82 6.00
N THR A 221 -2.34 14.39 5.60
CA THR A 221 -1.56 14.98 4.52
C THR A 221 -1.59 14.08 3.30
N ARG A 222 -2.03 14.61 2.16
CA ARG A 222 -1.95 13.90 0.88
C ARG A 222 -0.61 14.14 0.23
N GLN A 223 0.06 13.07 -0.15
CA GLN A 223 1.38 13.08 -0.74
C GLN A 223 1.46 12.11 -1.92
N THR A 224 2.50 12.26 -2.74
CA THR A 224 2.88 11.21 -3.70
C THR A 224 3.60 10.07 -2.98
N MET A 225 3.68 8.91 -3.64
CA MET A 225 4.48 7.79 -3.13
C MET A 225 5.96 8.18 -2.96
N ALA A 226 6.51 8.95 -3.88
CA ALA A 226 7.89 9.43 -3.81
C ALA A 226 8.11 10.33 -2.59
N GLU A 227 7.18 11.22 -2.27
CA GLU A 227 7.27 12.08 -1.08
C GLU A 227 7.18 11.27 0.21
N LEU A 228 6.25 10.33 0.31
CA LEU A 228 6.15 9.43 1.45
C LEU A 228 7.46 8.66 1.65
N LYS A 229 8.01 8.05 0.61
CA LYS A 229 9.26 7.30 0.68
C LYS A 229 10.43 8.15 1.15
N ARG A 230 10.54 9.40 0.69
CA ARG A 230 11.59 10.33 1.16
C ARG A 230 11.56 10.55 2.65
N MET A 231 10.42 10.42 3.30
CA MET A 231 10.32 10.54 4.77
C MET A 231 11.07 9.43 5.52
N PHE A 232 11.22 8.26 4.91
CA PHE A 232 11.87 7.08 5.50
C PHE A 232 13.22 6.75 4.86
N ASP A 233 13.60 7.46 3.80
CA ASP A 233 14.87 7.27 3.10
C ASP A 233 16.04 7.87 3.92
N PRO A 234 17.00 7.05 4.34
CA PRO A 234 18.13 7.50 5.17
C PRO A 234 18.97 8.59 4.49
N ARG A 235 19.04 8.61 3.16
CA ARG A 235 19.79 9.64 2.40
C ARG A 235 19.21 11.05 2.60
N TYR A 236 17.91 11.15 2.90
CA TYR A 236 17.25 12.44 3.18
C TYR A 236 17.30 12.80 4.66
N ALA A 237 17.36 11.85 5.56
CA ALA A 237 17.54 12.10 7.00
C ALA A 237 18.88 12.79 7.27
N ALA A 238 19.96 12.32 6.66
CA ALA A 238 21.31 12.88 6.78
C ALA A 238 21.44 14.34 6.28
N ARG A 239 20.57 14.77 5.37
CA ARG A 239 20.59 16.16 4.83
C ARG A 239 19.84 17.17 5.71
N ARG A 240 19.11 16.73 6.71
CA ARG A 240 18.36 17.60 7.64
C ARG A 240 19.01 17.75 9.00
N ALA A 241 20.13 17.07 9.26
CA ALA A 241 20.97 17.33 10.43
C ALA A 241 21.61 18.71 10.28
N PRO A 242 21.47 19.61 11.28
CA PRO A 242 22.01 20.97 11.22
C PRO A 242 23.53 20.98 11.20
#